data_34267b7b0612a039784de9604f97e49e
#
_entry.id   34267b7b0612a039784de9604f97e49e
#
_cell.length_a   1.000
_cell.length_b   1.000
_cell.length_c   1.000
_cell.angle_alpha   90.00
_cell.angle_beta   90.00
_cell.angle_gamma   90.00
#
_symmetry.space_group_name_H-M   'P 1'
#
loop_
_entity.id
_entity.type
_entity.pdbx_description
1 polymer ?
#
loop_
_entity_poly.entity_id
_entity_poly.type
_entity_poly.pdbx_seq_one_letter_code
_entity_poly.pdbx_strand_id
1 'polypeptide(L)'
;MVSALWDAQLLEPKMPVLEPHHFVTEPMESERHLLAMLLFYELIRTALAPRKDIFVGADLVVYFSDLQVKNKDFRAPDGYVVLGVEPHERPGWIVWQEGGKYPDLVVEHMSPSTRAIDLGVKLRIYGSIWKVREYFAFDLE
;
A
#
# COMPACT_ATOMS: atom_id res chain seq x y z
N MET A 1 17.99 6.75 33.81
CA MET A 1 18.50 8.01 33.27
C MET A 1 18.54 8.00 31.77
N VAL A 2 19.17 7.03 31.16
CA VAL A 2 19.14 6.88 29.69
C VAL A 2 17.71 6.59 29.19
N SER A 3 16.89 5.93 30.01
CA SER A 3 15.48 5.64 29.67
C SER A 3 14.61 6.87 29.41
N ALA A 4 14.88 7.98 30.08
CA ALA A 4 14.14 9.22 29.88
C ALA A 4 14.45 9.88 28.52
N LEU A 5 15.64 9.62 27.98
CA LEU A 5 16.02 10.09 26.65
C LEU A 5 15.40 9.27 25.51
N TRP A 6 14.89 8.08 25.86
CA TRP A 6 14.30 7.13 24.93
C TRP A 6 12.80 6.94 25.17
N ASP A 7 12.19 7.89 25.89
CA ASP A 7 10.73 7.91 25.97
C ASP A 7 10.17 8.07 24.57
N ALA A 8 9.51 7.04 24.08
CA ALA A 8 8.95 7.01 22.75
C ALA A 8 8.01 8.19 22.49
N GLN A 9 7.30 8.65 23.52
CA GLN A 9 6.40 9.80 23.40
C GLN A 9 7.11 11.11 23.10
N LEU A 10 8.40 11.23 23.48
CA LEU A 10 9.20 12.41 23.23
C LEU A 10 9.93 12.35 21.87
N LEU A 11 10.15 11.15 21.35
CA LEU A 11 10.95 10.92 20.16
C LEU A 11 10.10 10.57 18.92
N GLU A 12 8.88 10.07 19.13
CA GLU A 12 7.99 9.82 18.01
C GLU A 12 7.47 11.14 17.43
N PRO A 13 7.72 11.39 16.14
CA PRO A 13 7.10 12.52 15.49
C PRO A 13 5.59 12.38 15.55
N LYS A 14 4.89 13.44 15.93
CA LYS A 14 3.44 13.44 15.93
C LYS A 14 2.95 13.30 14.50
N MET A 15 2.48 12.09 14.17
CA MET A 15 1.99 11.79 12.84
C MET A 15 0.66 12.50 12.57
N PRO A 16 0.43 12.97 11.34
CA PRO A 16 -0.81 13.64 10.99
C PRO A 16 -2.00 12.66 10.99
N VAL A 17 -3.18 13.16 11.34
CA VAL A 17 -4.43 12.46 11.08
C VAL A 17 -4.80 12.69 9.61
N LEU A 18 -5.06 11.62 8.87
CA LEU A 18 -5.39 11.72 7.45
C LEU A 18 -6.89 11.82 7.24
N GLU A 19 -7.29 12.78 6.43
CA GLU A 19 -8.66 13.05 6.02
C GLU A 19 -8.92 12.49 4.62
N PRO A 20 -10.18 12.31 4.20
CA PRO A 20 -10.51 11.72 2.89
C PRO A 20 -9.80 12.36 1.69
N HIS A 21 -9.59 13.67 1.72
CA HIS A 21 -8.91 14.37 0.61
C HIS A 21 -7.42 14.00 0.45
N HIS A 22 -6.81 13.32 1.43
CA HIS A 22 -5.45 12.82 1.32
C HIS A 22 -5.35 11.56 0.45
N PHE A 23 -6.47 10.94 0.09
CA PHE A 23 -6.53 9.67 -0.64
C PHE A 23 -6.88 9.87 -2.13
N VAL A 24 -6.27 10.86 -2.73
CA VAL A 24 -6.41 11.12 -4.18
C VAL A 24 -5.35 10.31 -4.93
N THR A 25 -5.77 9.57 -5.94
CA THR A 25 -4.88 8.79 -6.80
C THR A 25 -4.85 9.36 -8.21
N GLU A 26 -3.81 8.98 -8.96
CA GLU A 26 -3.72 9.29 -10.38
C GLU A 26 -4.78 8.51 -11.17
N PRO A 27 -5.30 9.06 -12.27
CA PRO A 27 -6.23 8.34 -13.14
C PRO A 27 -5.60 7.06 -13.69
N MET A 28 -6.41 6.02 -13.85
CA MET A 28 -5.98 4.78 -14.49
C MET A 28 -5.62 4.98 -15.95
N GLU A 29 -4.57 4.29 -16.41
CA GLU A 29 -4.04 4.44 -17.75
C GLU A 29 -4.95 3.85 -18.84
N SER A 30 -5.72 2.78 -18.53
CA SER A 30 -6.52 2.08 -19.52
C SER A 30 -7.63 1.24 -18.89
N GLU A 31 -8.62 0.87 -19.70
CA GLU A 31 -9.64 -0.11 -19.32
C GLU A 31 -9.04 -1.46 -18.96
N ARG A 32 -8.00 -1.90 -19.70
CA ARG A 32 -7.28 -3.15 -19.42
C ARG A 32 -6.69 -3.12 -18.01
N HIS A 33 -6.13 -2.00 -17.59
CA HIS A 33 -5.60 -1.81 -16.25
C HIS A 33 -6.70 -1.92 -15.18
N LEU A 34 -7.84 -1.28 -15.41
CA LEU A 34 -9.01 -1.39 -14.52
C LEU A 34 -9.47 -2.84 -14.38
N LEU A 35 -9.63 -3.54 -15.50
CA LEU A 35 -10.08 -4.93 -15.49
C LEU A 35 -9.08 -5.84 -14.77
N ALA A 36 -7.78 -5.62 -14.95
CA ALA A 36 -6.74 -6.36 -14.25
C ALA A 36 -6.80 -6.15 -12.73
N MET A 37 -7.03 -4.92 -12.27
CA MET A 37 -7.18 -4.62 -10.84
C MET A 37 -8.45 -5.23 -10.25
N LEU A 38 -9.56 -5.18 -10.95
CA LEU A 38 -10.81 -5.81 -10.53
C LEU A 38 -10.66 -7.33 -10.44
N LEU A 39 -10.02 -7.93 -11.43
CA LEU A 39 -9.74 -9.36 -11.44
C LEU A 39 -8.86 -9.76 -10.25
N PHE A 40 -7.80 -9.01 -9.98
CA PHE A 40 -6.95 -9.24 -8.81
C PHE A 40 -7.77 -9.21 -7.52
N TYR A 41 -8.58 -8.17 -7.33
CA TYR A 41 -9.41 -8.01 -6.15
C TYR A 41 -10.32 -9.21 -5.92
N GLU A 42 -11.05 -9.62 -6.95
CA GLU A 42 -11.98 -10.75 -6.89
C GLU A 42 -11.26 -12.09 -6.68
N LEU A 43 -10.15 -12.32 -7.36
CA LEU A 43 -9.38 -13.55 -7.21
C LEU A 43 -8.82 -13.70 -5.79
N ILE A 44 -8.26 -12.65 -5.23
CA ILE A 44 -7.71 -12.70 -3.87
C ILE A 44 -8.82 -12.92 -2.85
N ARG A 45 -9.92 -12.20 -2.96
CA ARG A 45 -11.05 -12.38 -2.05
C ARG A 45 -11.65 -13.79 -2.13
N THR A 46 -11.71 -14.36 -3.32
CA THR A 46 -12.19 -15.71 -3.53
C THR A 46 -11.20 -16.74 -2.97
N ALA A 47 -9.92 -16.60 -3.30
CA ALA A 47 -8.88 -17.54 -2.85
C ALA A 47 -8.72 -17.55 -1.33
N LEU A 48 -8.88 -16.39 -0.69
CA LEU A 48 -8.76 -16.23 0.75
C LEU A 48 -10.11 -16.16 1.47
N ALA A 49 -11.20 -16.56 0.81
CA ALA A 49 -12.57 -16.44 1.35
C ALA A 49 -12.77 -17.03 2.76
N PRO A 50 -12.12 -18.13 3.17
CA PRO A 50 -12.21 -18.63 4.54
C PRO A 50 -11.66 -17.67 5.58
N ARG A 51 -10.71 -16.81 5.22
CA ARG A 51 -10.12 -15.83 6.13
C ARG A 51 -11.02 -14.61 6.27
N LYS A 52 -11.17 -14.16 7.51
CA LYS A 52 -11.89 -12.91 7.83
C LYS A 52 -10.93 -11.77 8.18
N ASP A 53 -9.68 -12.08 8.43
CA ASP A 53 -8.64 -11.19 8.93
C ASP A 53 -7.75 -10.66 7.80
N ILE A 54 -8.35 -10.17 6.72
CA ILE A 54 -7.62 -9.63 5.58
C ILE A 54 -8.15 -8.26 5.16
N PHE A 55 -7.26 -7.46 4.60
CA PHE A 55 -7.60 -6.26 3.84
C PHE A 55 -7.00 -6.36 2.45
N VAL A 56 -7.80 -6.09 1.44
CA VAL A 56 -7.38 -6.07 0.04
C VAL A 56 -7.56 -4.65 -0.49
N GLY A 57 -6.48 -4.03 -0.91
CA GLY A 57 -6.50 -2.73 -1.55
C GLY A 57 -6.29 -2.86 -3.06
N ALA A 58 -7.02 -2.07 -3.82
CA ALA A 58 -6.82 -1.93 -5.26
C ALA A 58 -6.84 -0.43 -5.58
N ASP A 59 -5.73 0.09 -6.09
CA ASP A 59 -5.53 1.52 -6.35
C ASP A 59 -5.81 2.41 -5.13
N LEU A 60 -5.53 1.89 -3.95
CA LEU A 60 -5.67 2.61 -2.69
C LEU A 60 -4.29 3.01 -2.16
N VAL A 61 -4.17 4.27 -1.75
CA VAL A 61 -2.90 4.83 -1.27
C VAL A 61 -2.41 4.09 -0.03
N VAL A 62 -1.12 3.80 0.01
CA VAL A 62 -0.40 3.33 1.18
C VAL A 62 0.48 4.49 1.68
N TYR A 63 0.19 4.97 2.87
CA TYR A 63 1.02 5.95 3.56
C TYR A 63 1.93 5.24 4.56
N PHE A 64 3.23 5.44 4.41
CA PHE A 64 4.24 4.88 5.30
C PHE A 64 5.20 5.95 5.88
N SER A 65 5.04 7.19 5.47
CA SER A 65 5.83 8.32 5.95
C SER A 65 5.00 9.60 5.94
N ASP A 66 5.14 10.44 6.97
CA ASP A 66 4.52 11.75 7.02
C ASP A 66 5.01 12.68 5.90
N LEU A 67 6.20 12.43 5.36
CA LEU A 67 6.74 13.14 4.21
C LEU A 67 5.89 12.96 2.96
N GLN A 68 5.24 11.81 2.78
CA GLN A 68 4.32 11.60 1.67
C GLN A 68 3.13 12.57 1.73
N VAL A 69 2.62 12.83 2.92
CA VAL A 69 1.51 13.77 3.10
C VAL A 69 1.96 15.19 2.77
N LYS A 70 3.13 15.61 3.29
CA LYS A 70 3.71 16.93 3.07
C LYS A 70 4.04 17.19 1.60
N ASN A 71 4.61 16.20 0.93
CA ASN A 71 5.08 16.31 -0.44
C ASN A 71 4.02 15.89 -1.48
N LYS A 72 2.83 15.48 -1.04
CA LYS A 72 1.77 14.94 -1.89
C LYS A 72 2.26 13.77 -2.76
N ASP A 73 3.09 12.90 -2.17
CA ASP A 73 3.62 11.71 -2.83
C ASP A 73 2.71 10.52 -2.56
N PHE A 74 1.83 10.25 -3.52
CA PHE A 74 0.85 9.18 -3.42
C PHE A 74 1.43 7.87 -3.95
N ARG A 75 1.48 6.85 -3.08
CA ARG A 75 1.90 5.50 -3.45
C ARG A 75 0.70 4.58 -3.37
N ALA A 76 0.03 4.39 -4.49
CA ALA A 76 -1.12 3.52 -4.62
C ALA A 76 -0.77 2.32 -5.51
N PRO A 77 -0.38 1.17 -4.92
CA PRO A 77 -0.19 -0.03 -5.70
C PRO A 77 -1.49 -0.44 -6.42
N ASP A 78 -1.35 -1.05 -7.59
CA ASP A 78 -2.50 -1.58 -8.32
C ASP A 78 -3.30 -2.58 -7.49
N GLY A 79 -2.59 -3.40 -6.72
CA GLY A 79 -3.19 -4.30 -5.76
C GLY A 79 -2.27 -4.62 -4.60
N TYR A 80 -2.83 -4.81 -3.42
CA TYR A 80 -2.07 -5.28 -2.26
C TYR A 80 -2.96 -6.01 -1.27
N VAL A 81 -2.35 -6.86 -0.46
CA VAL A 81 -3.02 -7.65 0.57
C VAL A 81 -2.32 -7.45 1.90
N VAL A 82 -3.11 -7.22 2.94
CA VAL A 82 -2.63 -7.21 4.33
C VAL A 82 -3.34 -8.32 5.09
N LEU A 83 -2.56 -9.20 5.70
CA LEU A 83 -3.06 -10.33 6.47
C LEU A 83 -3.03 -10.05 7.96
N GLY A 84 -3.95 -10.68 8.71
CA GLY A 84 -3.97 -10.58 10.16
C GLY A 84 -4.45 -9.23 10.67
N VAL A 85 -5.45 -8.65 10.02
CA VAL A 85 -6.04 -7.35 10.37
C VAL A 85 -7.55 -7.44 10.47
N GLU A 86 -8.15 -6.49 11.19
CA GLU A 86 -9.60 -6.44 11.28
C GLU A 86 -10.25 -6.13 9.93
N PRO A 87 -11.33 -6.84 9.57
CA PRO A 87 -12.00 -6.67 8.28
C PRO A 87 -12.99 -5.52 8.34
N HIS A 88 -12.53 -4.31 8.05
CA HIS A 88 -13.40 -3.16 7.89
C HIS A 88 -12.98 -2.32 6.69
N GLU A 89 -13.88 -1.49 6.22
CA GLU A 89 -13.62 -0.57 5.11
C GLU A 89 -12.55 0.46 5.49
N ARG A 90 -11.64 0.75 4.54
CA ARG A 90 -10.60 1.77 4.68
C ARG A 90 -10.47 2.55 3.39
N PRO A 91 -10.24 3.87 3.46
CA PRO A 91 -9.99 4.69 2.26
C PRO A 91 -8.58 4.50 1.68
N GLY A 92 -7.72 3.84 2.42
CA GLY A 92 -6.33 3.53 2.09
C GLY A 92 -5.67 2.84 3.26
N TRP A 93 -4.37 2.60 3.18
CA TRP A 93 -3.60 1.96 4.24
C TRP A 93 -2.63 2.95 4.87
N ILE A 94 -2.78 3.19 6.16
CA ILE A 94 -1.93 4.12 6.90
C ILE A 94 -1.12 3.32 7.90
N VAL A 95 0.14 3.06 7.57
CA VAL A 95 1.00 2.15 8.33
C VAL A 95 1.06 2.49 9.82
N TRP A 96 1.23 3.77 10.17
CA TRP A 96 1.34 4.17 11.58
C TRP A 96 0.01 4.12 12.35
N GLN A 97 -1.13 4.07 11.68
CA GLN A 97 -2.44 3.88 12.30
C GLN A 97 -2.84 2.40 12.37
N GLU A 98 -2.09 1.54 11.71
CA GLU A 98 -2.33 0.10 11.63
C GLU A 98 -1.19 -0.69 12.34
N GLY A 99 -0.70 -0.14 13.44
CA GLY A 99 0.32 -0.80 14.25
C GLY A 99 1.68 -0.98 13.58
N GLY A 100 2.01 -0.16 12.59
CA GLY A 100 3.26 -0.27 11.84
C GLY A 100 3.26 -1.38 10.80
N LYS A 101 2.08 -1.91 10.45
CA LYS A 101 1.96 -3.06 9.56
C LYS A 101 1.97 -2.61 8.09
N TYR A 102 2.80 -3.27 7.30
CA TYR A 102 2.90 -3.10 5.86
C TYR A 102 2.13 -4.19 5.10
N PRO A 103 1.80 -3.98 3.82
CA PRO A 103 1.27 -5.04 2.98
C PRO A 103 2.16 -6.29 2.94
N ASP A 104 1.53 -7.46 2.91
CA ASP A 104 2.23 -8.75 2.78
C ASP A 104 2.51 -9.10 1.33
N LEU A 105 1.63 -8.69 0.43
CA LEU A 105 1.72 -8.92 -1.01
C LEU A 105 1.38 -7.63 -1.75
N VAL A 106 2.13 -7.32 -2.79
CA VAL A 106 1.88 -6.19 -3.70
C VAL A 106 1.89 -6.68 -5.14
N VAL A 107 0.96 -6.17 -5.93
CA VAL A 107 0.85 -6.43 -7.37
C VAL A 107 0.85 -5.11 -8.11
N GLU A 108 1.65 -5.05 -9.17
CA GLU A 108 1.63 -3.96 -10.15
C GLU A 108 1.35 -4.52 -11.54
N HIS A 109 0.52 -3.82 -12.29
CA HIS A 109 0.24 -4.13 -13.68
C HIS A 109 1.02 -3.16 -14.56
N MET A 110 2.10 -3.66 -15.13
CA MET A 110 3.02 -2.83 -15.91
C MET A 110 2.41 -2.44 -17.26
N SER A 111 2.72 -1.23 -17.67
CA SER A 111 2.57 -0.75 -19.04
C SER A 111 3.94 -0.32 -19.57
N PRO A 112 4.10 -0.04 -20.88
CA PRO A 112 5.37 0.48 -21.42
C PRO A 112 5.86 1.72 -20.69
N SER A 113 4.96 2.59 -20.25
CA SER A 113 5.29 3.84 -19.54
C SER A 113 5.71 3.63 -18.09
N THR A 114 5.23 2.57 -17.41
CA THR A 114 5.48 2.33 -15.98
C THR A 114 6.53 1.26 -15.71
N ARG A 115 6.85 0.43 -16.69
CA ARG A 115 7.75 -0.74 -16.53
C ARG A 115 9.06 -0.42 -15.80
N ALA A 116 9.74 0.65 -16.20
CA ALA A 116 11.02 1.02 -15.58
C ALA A 116 10.86 1.40 -14.10
N ILE A 117 9.75 2.08 -13.75
CA ILE A 117 9.44 2.48 -12.37
C ILE A 117 9.06 1.25 -11.55
N ASP A 118 8.22 0.36 -12.09
CA ASP A 118 7.74 -0.85 -11.42
C ASP A 118 8.89 -1.83 -11.12
N LEU A 119 9.83 -1.99 -12.06
CA LEU A 119 11.00 -2.85 -11.89
C LEU A 119 12.21 -2.15 -11.23
N GLY A 120 12.11 -0.86 -10.95
CA GLY A 120 13.18 -0.07 -10.36
C GLY A 120 12.83 0.49 -8.99
N VAL A 121 12.32 1.72 -8.96
CA VAL A 121 12.05 2.46 -7.70
C VAL A 121 11.02 1.73 -6.83
N LYS A 122 9.91 1.24 -7.41
CA LYS A 122 8.88 0.53 -6.68
C LYS A 122 9.41 -0.78 -6.10
N LEU A 123 10.16 -1.55 -6.87
CA LEU A 123 10.78 -2.78 -6.37
C LEU A 123 11.65 -2.51 -5.15
N ARG A 124 12.40 -1.41 -5.16
CA ARG A 124 13.21 -1.00 -4.01
C ARG A 124 12.36 -0.63 -2.81
N ILE A 125 11.30 0.15 -3.01
CA ILE A 125 10.38 0.55 -1.93
C ILE A 125 9.73 -0.68 -1.31
N TYR A 126 9.14 -1.55 -2.13
CA TYR A 126 8.42 -2.72 -1.65
C TYR A 126 9.35 -3.77 -1.02
N GLY A 127 10.54 -3.96 -1.60
CA GLY A 127 11.50 -4.93 -1.11
C GLY A 127 12.29 -4.46 0.12
N SER A 128 12.79 -3.23 0.11
CA SER A 128 13.73 -2.75 1.13
C SER A 128 13.06 -1.98 2.26
N ILE A 129 12.03 -1.19 1.97
CA ILE A 129 11.34 -0.36 2.95
C ILE A 129 10.17 -1.10 3.55
N TRP A 130 9.24 -1.56 2.72
CA TRP A 130 8.05 -2.27 3.19
C TRP A 130 8.34 -3.73 3.55
N LYS A 131 9.38 -4.32 2.95
CA LYS A 131 9.76 -5.72 3.14
C LYS A 131 8.59 -6.67 2.90
N VAL A 132 7.84 -6.40 1.82
CA VAL A 132 6.74 -7.27 1.42
C VAL A 132 7.25 -8.67 1.14
N ARG A 133 6.45 -9.68 1.46
CA ARG A 133 6.84 -11.07 1.24
C ARG A 133 6.87 -11.44 -0.23
N GLU A 134 5.92 -10.88 -0.99
CA GLU A 134 5.76 -11.18 -2.40
C GLU A 134 5.42 -9.91 -3.17
N TYR A 135 6.14 -9.69 -4.25
CA TYR A 135 5.90 -8.62 -5.21
C TYR A 135 5.77 -9.20 -6.60
N PHE A 136 4.64 -8.98 -7.23
CA PHE A 136 4.36 -9.42 -8.60
C PHE A 136 4.19 -8.21 -9.50
N ALA A 137 4.91 -8.21 -10.61
CA ALA A 137 4.76 -7.22 -11.66
C ALA A 137 4.33 -7.95 -12.94
N PHE A 138 3.10 -7.72 -13.37
CA PHE A 138 2.52 -8.33 -14.56
C PHE A 138 2.58 -7.37 -15.74
N ASP A 139 3.02 -7.89 -16.88
CA ASP A 139 2.96 -7.19 -18.15
C ASP A 139 1.56 -7.36 -18.75
N LEU A 140 0.93 -6.26 -19.11
CA LEU A 140 -0.42 -6.26 -19.69
C LEU A 140 -0.42 -6.31 -21.22
N GLU A 141 0.76 -6.38 -21.88
CA GLU A 141 0.91 -6.50 -23.33
C GLU A 141 1.08 -7.93 -23.82
#